data_96e74d06b3ccea87419e1daa28fbabd9
#
_entry.id   96e74d06b3ccea87419e1daa28fbabd9
#
_cell.length_a   1.000
_cell.length_b   1.000
_cell.length_c   1.000
_cell.angle_alpha   90.00
_cell.angle_beta   90.00
_cell.angle_gamma   90.00
#
_symmetry.space_group_name_H-M   'P 1'
#
loop_
_entity.id
_entity.type
_entity.pdbx_description
1 polymer ?
#
loop_
_entity_poly.entity_id
_entity_poly.type
_entity_poly.pdbx_seq_one_letter_code
_entity_poly.pdbx_strand_id
1 'polypeptide(L)'
;LLLREGKMLRMATSAGVKREDFISQYLNFNFEKNWIQSLLATKNKNWEKFINRNHIEINKNIEEIKEIQAASELPLSEFRRIVGTVQQGERSANRAKKEMIESNLRLVISIAKKYTNRGLQFLDLIQEGNIGLMKAVDKFEYRRGYKFSTYATWWIRQAITRSIADQARTIRIPVHMIETINKIVRTTRQIMSEIGREPTPNELADRLHMPLDKVKKVLKIAKEPISLETPVGDEEDSSLGDFI
;
A
#
# COMPACT_ATOMS: atom_id res chain seq x y z
N LEU A 1 25.09 -0.33 -7.78
CA LEU A 1 25.98 0.57 -8.49
C LEU A 1 25.85 2.00 -7.95
N LEU A 2 24.73 2.70 -8.14
CA LEU A 2 24.55 4.13 -7.78
C LEU A 2 24.88 4.47 -6.32
N LEU A 3 24.59 3.57 -5.39
CA LEU A 3 24.92 3.76 -3.97
C LEU A 3 26.43 3.79 -3.74
N ARG A 4 27.20 2.94 -4.44
CA ARG A 4 28.67 2.86 -4.34
C ARG A 4 29.33 4.04 -5.02
N GLU A 5 28.84 4.42 -6.20
CA GLU A 5 29.28 5.62 -6.90
C GLU A 5 29.01 6.87 -6.08
N GLY A 6 27.82 6.99 -5.49
CA GLY A 6 27.48 8.10 -4.58
C GLY A 6 28.32 8.15 -3.31
N LYS A 7 28.77 7.00 -2.79
CA LYS A 7 29.69 6.93 -1.66
C LYS A 7 31.07 7.45 -2.05
N MET A 8 31.59 7.02 -3.18
CA MET A 8 32.88 7.49 -3.71
C MET A 8 32.87 8.99 -3.99
N LEU A 9 31.80 9.52 -4.60
CA LEU A 9 31.65 10.96 -4.81
C LEU A 9 31.64 11.77 -3.50
N ARG A 10 30.94 11.29 -2.46
CA ARG A 10 30.93 11.94 -1.14
C ARG A 10 32.31 11.96 -0.50
N MET A 11 33.03 10.85 -0.57
CA MET A 11 34.41 10.76 -0.05
C MET A 11 35.35 11.72 -0.80
N ALA A 12 35.23 11.82 -2.14
CA ALA A 12 36.02 12.76 -2.94
C ALA A 12 35.68 14.23 -2.60
N THR A 13 34.41 14.57 -2.49
CA THR A 13 33.98 15.92 -2.11
C THR A 13 34.42 16.30 -0.69
N SER A 14 34.42 15.36 0.25
CA SER A 14 34.93 15.60 1.62
C SER A 14 36.46 15.83 1.67
N ALA A 15 37.19 15.33 0.67
CA ALA A 15 38.61 15.58 0.49
C ALA A 15 38.92 16.88 -0.27
N GLY A 16 37.89 17.62 -0.74
CA GLY A 16 38.02 18.87 -1.46
C GLY A 16 38.09 18.74 -2.98
N VAL A 17 37.77 17.57 -3.54
CA VAL A 17 37.66 17.38 -4.99
C VAL A 17 36.32 17.95 -5.47
N LYS A 18 36.33 18.75 -6.55
CA LYS A 18 35.10 19.28 -7.13
C LYS A 18 34.30 18.14 -7.76
N ARG A 19 32.96 18.23 -7.61
CA ARG A 19 32.05 17.21 -8.15
C ARG A 19 32.21 16.99 -9.63
N GLU A 20 32.37 18.06 -10.40
CA GLU A 20 32.52 18.02 -11.86
C GLU A 20 33.80 17.28 -12.29
N ASP A 21 34.92 17.59 -11.59
CA ASP A 21 36.21 16.94 -11.84
C ASP A 21 36.16 15.44 -11.49
N PHE A 22 35.47 15.08 -10.40
CA PHE A 22 35.28 13.68 -10.05
C PHE A 22 34.47 12.93 -11.12
N ILE A 23 33.33 13.50 -11.54
CA ILE A 23 32.46 12.89 -12.52
C ILE A 23 33.19 12.70 -13.87
N SER A 24 33.93 13.71 -14.34
CA SER A 24 34.66 13.62 -15.59
C SER A 24 35.75 12.54 -15.58
N GLN A 25 36.51 12.44 -14.48
CA GLN A 25 37.54 11.42 -14.30
C GLN A 25 36.95 10.03 -14.10
N TYR A 26 35.81 9.94 -13.43
CA TYR A 26 35.13 8.67 -13.12
C TYR A 26 34.39 8.09 -14.33
N LEU A 27 33.75 8.91 -15.17
CA LEU A 27 33.04 8.46 -16.36
C LEU A 27 33.99 7.99 -17.47
N ASN A 28 35.16 8.61 -17.60
CA ASN A 28 36.20 8.23 -18.57
C ASN A 28 36.99 6.98 -18.15
N PHE A 29 36.70 6.45 -16.98
CA PHE A 29 37.44 5.34 -16.40
C PHE A 29 36.81 3.99 -16.79
N ASN A 30 37.56 3.21 -17.57
CA ASN A 30 37.39 1.76 -17.69
C ASN A 30 38.15 1.13 -16.54
N PHE A 31 37.50 0.45 -15.63
CA PHE A 31 38.02 -0.15 -14.38
C PHE A 31 39.27 -1.07 -14.56
N GLU A 32 40.15 -0.75 -15.49
CA GLU A 32 41.43 -1.35 -15.66
C GLU A 32 42.41 -0.91 -14.54
N LYS A 33 43.41 -1.71 -14.26
CA LYS A 33 44.23 -1.74 -13.08
C LYS A 33 44.88 -0.42 -12.61
N ASN A 34 44.74 0.72 -13.30
CA ASN A 34 45.60 1.90 -13.11
C ASN A 34 44.84 3.22 -12.75
N TRP A 35 43.55 3.19 -12.39
CA TRP A 35 42.82 4.45 -12.10
C TRP A 35 43.44 5.25 -10.96
N ILE A 36 43.76 4.60 -9.84
CA ILE A 36 44.38 5.26 -8.69
C ILE A 36 45.72 5.87 -9.10
N GLN A 37 46.50 5.18 -9.94
CA GLN A 37 47.75 5.69 -10.43
C GLN A 37 47.58 6.89 -11.40
N SER A 38 46.57 6.86 -12.27
CA SER A 38 46.25 7.98 -13.17
C SER A 38 45.82 9.22 -12.37
N LEU A 39 45.07 9.06 -11.28
CA LEU A 39 44.71 10.17 -10.42
C LEU A 39 45.92 10.75 -9.67
N LEU A 40 46.82 9.91 -9.17
CA LEU A 40 48.08 10.35 -8.56
C LEU A 40 49.01 11.10 -9.54
N ALA A 41 49.00 10.68 -10.80
CA ALA A 41 49.77 11.36 -11.87
C ALA A 41 49.31 12.82 -12.14
N THR A 42 48.10 13.20 -11.77
CA THR A 42 47.59 14.57 -11.88
C THR A 42 48.23 15.56 -10.90
N LYS A 43 49.05 15.09 -9.93
CA LYS A 43 49.75 15.90 -8.88
C LYS A 43 48.83 16.91 -8.15
N ASN A 44 47.53 16.62 -8.03
CA ASN A 44 46.58 17.49 -7.35
C ASN A 44 46.47 17.07 -5.88
N LYS A 45 46.80 17.96 -4.96
CA LYS A 45 46.79 17.73 -3.50
C LYS A 45 45.43 17.18 -2.97
N ASN A 46 44.31 17.53 -3.62
CA ASN A 46 43.00 17.08 -3.17
C ASN A 46 42.76 15.60 -3.56
N TRP A 47 43.25 15.16 -4.71
CA TRP A 47 43.22 13.77 -5.11
C TRP A 47 44.13 12.89 -4.28
N GLU A 48 45.34 13.39 -3.93
CA GLU A 48 46.23 12.68 -3.02
C GLU A 48 45.60 12.51 -1.62
N LYS A 49 44.97 13.57 -1.07
CA LYS A 49 44.22 13.48 0.19
C LYS A 49 43.05 12.49 0.11
N PHE A 50 42.29 12.49 -0.99
CA PHE A 50 41.19 11.55 -1.21
C PHE A 50 41.67 10.10 -1.18
N ILE A 51 42.72 9.79 -1.94
CA ILE A 51 43.26 8.44 -2.07
C ILE A 51 43.86 7.97 -0.75
N ASN A 52 44.78 8.78 -0.14
CA ASN A 52 45.49 8.39 1.07
C ASN A 52 44.55 8.20 2.28
N ARG A 53 43.48 9.01 2.37
CA ARG A 53 42.55 8.95 3.49
C ARG A 53 41.54 7.77 3.35
N ASN A 54 41.21 7.37 2.13
CA ASN A 54 40.11 6.42 1.90
C ASN A 54 40.54 5.19 1.10
N HIS A 55 41.82 4.87 1.03
CA HIS A 55 42.37 3.81 0.17
C HIS A 55 41.66 2.45 0.31
N ILE A 56 41.39 2.00 1.54
CA ILE A 56 40.75 0.73 1.81
C ILE A 56 39.28 0.75 1.28
N GLU A 57 38.55 1.83 1.55
CA GLU A 57 37.15 1.94 1.10
C GLU A 57 37.01 2.12 -0.41
N ILE A 58 37.94 2.82 -1.04
CA ILE A 58 37.99 2.98 -2.50
C ILE A 58 38.19 1.61 -3.16
N ASN A 59 39.18 0.83 -2.72
CA ASN A 59 39.42 -0.51 -3.24
C ASN A 59 38.21 -1.42 -3.07
N LYS A 60 37.59 -1.43 -1.87
CA LYS A 60 36.37 -2.20 -1.61
C LYS A 60 35.24 -1.81 -2.55
N ASN A 61 34.97 -0.51 -2.75
CA ASN A 61 33.92 -0.07 -3.67
C ASN A 61 34.24 -0.42 -5.14
N ILE A 62 35.51 -0.39 -5.55
CA ILE A 62 35.93 -0.80 -6.89
C ILE A 62 35.71 -2.30 -7.09
N GLU A 63 36.06 -3.16 -6.11
CA GLU A 63 35.82 -4.60 -6.19
C GLU A 63 34.34 -4.91 -6.31
N GLU A 64 33.49 -4.31 -5.47
CA GLU A 64 32.04 -4.49 -5.54
C GLU A 64 31.45 -4.01 -6.88
N ILE A 65 31.99 -2.95 -7.47
CA ILE A 65 31.56 -2.48 -8.81
C ILE A 65 32.00 -3.47 -9.90
N LYS A 66 33.18 -4.07 -9.78
CA LYS A 66 33.64 -5.14 -10.69
C LYS A 66 32.76 -6.38 -10.60
N GLU A 67 32.37 -6.77 -9.39
CA GLU A 67 31.43 -7.87 -9.17
C GLU A 67 30.07 -7.60 -9.85
N ILE A 68 29.54 -6.37 -9.72
CA ILE A 68 28.30 -5.95 -10.40
C ILE A 68 28.47 -6.01 -11.93
N GLN A 69 29.61 -5.56 -12.45
CA GLN A 69 29.90 -5.64 -13.88
C GLN A 69 29.99 -7.08 -14.36
N ALA A 70 30.68 -7.95 -13.63
CA ALA A 70 30.77 -9.37 -13.95
C ALA A 70 29.42 -10.07 -13.92
N ALA A 71 28.59 -9.77 -12.91
CA ALA A 71 27.24 -10.32 -12.78
C ALA A 71 26.26 -9.83 -13.85
N SER A 72 26.45 -8.62 -14.38
CA SER A 72 25.59 -8.07 -15.43
C SER A 72 26.01 -8.43 -16.86
N GLU A 73 27.24 -8.95 -17.03
CA GLU A 73 27.85 -9.24 -18.33
C GLU A 73 27.86 -8.06 -19.33
N LEU A 74 27.68 -6.83 -18.82
CA LEU A 74 27.58 -5.61 -19.62
C LEU A 74 28.70 -4.63 -19.29
N PRO A 75 29.17 -3.83 -20.27
CA PRO A 75 30.01 -2.68 -20.00
C PRO A 75 29.29 -1.70 -19.06
N LEU A 76 30.02 -1.11 -18.11
CA LEU A 76 29.44 -0.22 -17.09
C LEU A 76 28.71 1.01 -17.68
N SER A 77 29.18 1.53 -18.80
CA SER A 77 28.54 2.62 -19.54
C SER A 77 27.16 2.21 -20.05
N GLU A 78 27.04 1.02 -20.61
CA GLU A 78 25.79 0.48 -21.12
C GLU A 78 24.83 0.14 -19.95
N PHE A 79 25.35 -0.46 -18.89
CA PHE A 79 24.57 -0.73 -17.67
C PHE A 79 23.98 0.56 -17.07
N ARG A 80 24.79 1.65 -16.99
CA ARG A 80 24.29 2.96 -16.51
C ARG A 80 23.21 3.52 -17.42
N ARG A 81 23.38 3.40 -18.75
CA ARG A 81 22.39 3.87 -19.73
C ARG A 81 21.05 3.15 -19.54
N ILE A 82 21.07 1.83 -19.40
CA ILE A 82 19.87 1.01 -19.19
C ILE A 82 19.20 1.38 -17.87
N VAL A 83 19.97 1.43 -16.76
CA VAL A 83 19.44 1.81 -15.44
C VAL A 83 18.84 3.22 -15.48
N GLY A 84 19.49 4.17 -16.14
CA GLY A 84 18.96 5.53 -16.32
C GLY A 84 17.62 5.54 -17.04
N THR A 85 17.49 4.78 -18.13
CA THR A 85 16.25 4.65 -18.90
C THR A 85 15.12 4.01 -18.04
N VAL A 86 15.43 2.95 -17.31
CA VAL A 86 14.47 2.31 -16.40
C VAL A 86 14.00 3.28 -15.33
N GLN A 87 14.92 3.97 -14.66
CA GLN A 87 14.57 4.95 -13.62
C GLN A 87 13.73 6.12 -14.15
N GLN A 88 14.02 6.59 -15.37
CA GLN A 88 13.22 7.62 -16.01
C GLN A 88 11.81 7.12 -16.30
N GLY A 89 11.68 5.88 -16.81
CA GLY A 89 10.40 5.22 -17.03
C GLY A 89 9.60 5.05 -15.74
N GLU A 90 10.23 4.56 -14.68
CA GLU A 90 9.60 4.41 -13.34
C GLU A 90 9.12 5.75 -12.77
N ARG A 91 9.94 6.81 -12.85
CA ARG A 91 9.55 8.15 -12.39
C ARG A 91 8.34 8.67 -13.16
N SER A 92 8.32 8.50 -14.48
CA SER A 92 7.22 8.92 -15.34
C SER A 92 5.94 8.14 -15.02
N ALA A 93 6.05 6.82 -14.86
CA ALA A 93 4.92 5.96 -14.50
C ALA A 93 4.36 6.31 -13.11
N ASN A 94 5.23 6.49 -12.10
CA ASN A 94 4.82 6.85 -10.75
C ASN A 94 4.16 8.24 -10.70
N ARG A 95 4.64 9.20 -11.47
CA ARG A 95 4.02 10.52 -11.60
C ARG A 95 2.61 10.41 -12.20
N ALA A 96 2.47 9.68 -13.30
CA ALA A 96 1.17 9.48 -13.95
C ALA A 96 0.17 8.75 -13.02
N LYS A 97 0.61 7.72 -12.30
CA LYS A 97 -0.21 7.04 -11.28
C LYS A 97 -0.67 7.99 -10.20
N LYS A 98 0.23 8.84 -9.68
CA LYS A 98 -0.11 9.84 -8.66
C LYS A 98 -1.14 10.83 -9.15
N GLU A 99 -0.96 11.40 -10.33
CA GLU A 99 -1.92 12.32 -10.96
C GLU A 99 -3.29 11.66 -11.16
N MET A 100 -3.31 10.39 -11.56
CA MET A 100 -4.54 9.63 -11.74
C MET A 100 -5.27 9.36 -10.42
N ILE A 101 -4.55 9.07 -9.33
CA ILE A 101 -5.11 8.90 -7.98
C ILE A 101 -5.72 10.23 -7.50
N GLU A 102 -4.94 11.32 -7.53
CA GLU A 102 -5.35 12.63 -7.03
C GLU A 102 -6.61 13.14 -7.73
N SER A 103 -6.70 12.95 -9.05
CA SER A 103 -7.86 13.35 -9.86
C SER A 103 -9.15 12.59 -9.50
N ASN A 104 -9.05 11.41 -8.87
CA ASN A 104 -10.18 10.55 -8.56
C ASN A 104 -10.52 10.45 -7.05
N LEU A 105 -9.86 11.23 -6.17
CA LEU A 105 -10.16 11.22 -4.73
C LEU A 105 -11.63 11.59 -4.43
N ARG A 106 -12.24 12.48 -5.20
CA ARG A 106 -13.65 12.85 -5.06
C ARG A 106 -14.59 11.66 -5.33
N LEU A 107 -14.23 10.74 -6.22
CA LEU A 107 -14.98 9.52 -6.47
C LEU A 107 -15.00 8.65 -5.21
N VAL A 108 -13.85 8.50 -4.53
CA VAL A 108 -13.76 7.74 -3.27
C VAL A 108 -14.71 8.31 -2.23
N ILE A 109 -14.68 9.63 -2.01
CA ILE A 109 -15.55 10.31 -1.05
C ILE A 109 -17.03 10.06 -1.36
N SER A 110 -17.42 10.16 -2.63
CA SER A 110 -18.82 9.94 -3.06
C SER A 110 -19.32 8.52 -2.80
N ILE A 111 -18.41 7.52 -2.89
CA ILE A 111 -18.72 6.13 -2.60
C ILE A 111 -18.73 5.91 -1.09
N ALA A 112 -17.71 6.39 -0.36
CA ALA A 112 -17.60 6.22 1.10
C ALA A 112 -18.80 6.80 1.86
N LYS A 113 -19.38 7.92 1.40
CA LYS A 113 -20.62 8.50 1.98
C LYS A 113 -21.79 7.50 2.04
N LYS A 114 -21.87 6.53 1.16
CA LYS A 114 -22.94 5.50 1.16
C LYS A 114 -22.74 4.42 2.22
N TYR A 115 -21.59 4.41 2.88
CA TYR A 115 -21.20 3.40 3.88
C TYR A 115 -21.04 3.97 5.29
N THR A 116 -21.39 5.23 5.50
CA THR A 116 -21.41 5.86 6.84
C THR A 116 -22.37 5.14 7.77
N ASN A 117 -22.11 5.22 9.08
CA ASN A 117 -22.91 4.60 10.15
C ASN A 117 -22.97 3.07 10.08
N ARG A 118 -21.88 2.44 9.64
CA ARG A 118 -21.75 0.97 9.57
C ARG A 118 -20.60 0.45 10.43
N GLY A 119 -20.27 1.14 11.53
CA GLY A 119 -19.26 0.70 12.50
C GLY A 119 -17.85 1.23 12.27
N LEU A 120 -17.56 1.90 11.15
CA LEU A 120 -16.30 2.62 10.91
C LEU A 120 -16.52 4.11 10.80
N GLN A 121 -15.53 4.89 11.22
CA GLN A 121 -15.55 6.35 11.05
C GLN A 121 -15.41 6.71 9.57
N PHE A 122 -15.97 7.86 9.18
CA PHE A 122 -15.99 8.30 7.78
C PHE A 122 -14.59 8.46 7.17
N LEU A 123 -13.64 8.95 7.96
CA LEU A 123 -12.24 9.10 7.52
C LEU A 123 -11.59 7.74 7.23
N ASP A 124 -11.87 6.73 8.04
CA ASP A 124 -11.35 5.37 7.83
C ASP A 124 -11.92 4.76 6.54
N LEU A 125 -13.21 4.97 6.27
CA LEU A 125 -13.85 4.55 5.01
C LEU A 125 -13.20 5.20 3.78
N ILE A 126 -12.81 6.49 3.89
CA ILE A 126 -12.09 7.21 2.83
C ILE A 126 -10.71 6.58 2.63
N GLN A 127 -9.95 6.30 3.70
CA GLN A 127 -8.61 5.73 3.59
C GLN A 127 -8.64 4.32 2.98
N GLU A 128 -9.55 3.47 3.43
CA GLU A 128 -9.75 2.15 2.82
C GLU A 128 -10.18 2.25 1.35
N GLY A 129 -11.05 3.21 1.04
CA GLY A 129 -11.44 3.52 -0.34
C GLY A 129 -10.26 3.99 -1.19
N ASN A 130 -9.34 4.79 -0.64
CA ASN A 130 -8.11 5.23 -1.31
C ASN A 130 -7.18 4.05 -1.60
N ILE A 131 -7.07 3.08 -0.68
CA ILE A 131 -6.31 1.84 -0.92
C ILE A 131 -6.94 1.06 -2.09
N GLY A 132 -8.27 1.00 -2.15
CA GLY A 132 -8.99 0.41 -3.28
C GLY A 132 -8.72 1.15 -4.60
N LEU A 133 -8.72 2.48 -4.59
CA LEU A 133 -8.39 3.32 -5.74
C LEU A 133 -6.96 3.09 -6.24
N MET A 134 -5.97 3.05 -5.35
CA MET A 134 -4.57 2.75 -5.70
C MET A 134 -4.44 1.39 -6.41
N LYS A 135 -5.10 0.35 -5.88
CA LYS A 135 -5.14 -0.96 -6.53
C LYS A 135 -5.81 -0.92 -7.91
N ALA A 136 -6.84 -0.09 -8.07
CA ALA A 136 -7.49 0.10 -9.36
C ALA A 136 -6.55 0.76 -10.38
N VAL A 137 -5.81 1.80 -9.97
CA VAL A 137 -4.84 2.49 -10.84
C VAL A 137 -3.73 1.54 -11.28
N ASP A 138 -3.22 0.71 -10.37
CA ASP A 138 -2.15 -0.23 -10.69
C ASP A 138 -2.56 -1.33 -11.70
N LYS A 139 -3.83 -1.74 -11.67
CA LYS A 139 -4.35 -2.84 -12.49
C LYS A 139 -5.19 -2.38 -13.68
N PHE A 140 -5.33 -1.07 -13.89
CA PHE A 140 -6.17 -0.56 -14.97
C PHE A 140 -5.50 -0.71 -16.33
N GLU A 141 -6.21 -1.36 -17.25
CA GLU A 141 -5.80 -1.54 -18.65
C GLU A 141 -6.69 -0.70 -19.56
N TYR A 142 -6.22 0.50 -19.93
CA TYR A 142 -6.97 1.45 -20.76
C TYR A 142 -7.35 0.87 -22.16
N ARG A 143 -6.56 -0.06 -22.67
CA ARG A 143 -6.76 -0.70 -23.98
C ARG A 143 -8.06 -1.52 -24.07
N ARG A 144 -8.65 -1.89 -22.92
CA ARG A 144 -9.93 -2.59 -22.87
C ARG A 144 -11.14 -1.71 -23.18
N GLY A 145 -10.97 -0.40 -23.34
CA GLY A 145 -12.03 0.54 -23.76
C GLY A 145 -13.04 0.94 -22.69
N TYR A 146 -12.94 0.43 -21.47
CA TYR A 146 -13.84 0.82 -20.37
C TYR A 146 -13.37 2.11 -19.69
N LYS A 147 -14.34 2.91 -19.20
CA LYS A 147 -14.02 4.10 -18.39
C LYS A 147 -13.39 3.68 -17.06
N PHE A 148 -12.33 4.39 -16.67
CA PHE A 148 -11.62 4.14 -15.40
C PHE A 148 -12.55 4.15 -14.19
N SER A 149 -13.51 5.10 -14.13
CA SER A 149 -14.45 5.22 -13.01
C SER A 149 -15.29 3.96 -12.78
N THR A 150 -15.67 3.26 -13.84
CA THR A 150 -16.42 2.00 -13.74
C THR A 150 -15.58 0.92 -13.05
N TYR A 151 -14.34 0.77 -13.48
CA TYR A 151 -13.40 -0.19 -12.89
C TYR A 151 -13.01 0.18 -11.45
N ALA A 152 -12.67 1.45 -11.21
CA ALA A 152 -12.29 1.94 -9.90
C ALA A 152 -13.42 1.81 -8.86
N THR A 153 -14.66 2.06 -9.24
CA THR A 153 -15.83 1.93 -8.35
C THR A 153 -15.93 0.53 -7.74
N TRP A 154 -15.64 -0.52 -8.53
CA TRP A 154 -15.64 -1.88 -8.02
C TRP A 154 -14.57 -2.10 -6.95
N TRP A 155 -13.32 -1.68 -7.20
CA TRP A 155 -12.21 -1.82 -6.27
C TRP A 155 -12.40 -1.00 -4.99
N ILE A 156 -12.88 0.25 -5.12
CA ILE A 156 -13.17 1.13 -3.99
C ILE A 156 -14.25 0.49 -3.11
N ARG A 157 -15.36 0.04 -3.72
CA ARG A 157 -16.45 -0.62 -2.99
C ARG A 157 -15.97 -1.89 -2.29
N GLN A 158 -15.19 -2.71 -2.98
CA GLN A 158 -14.65 -3.94 -2.42
C GLN A 158 -13.73 -3.68 -1.21
N ALA A 159 -12.86 -2.66 -1.29
CA ALA A 159 -11.98 -2.29 -0.18
C ALA A 159 -12.81 -1.83 1.04
N ILE A 160 -13.75 -0.90 0.85
CA ILE A 160 -14.60 -0.37 1.92
C ILE A 160 -15.44 -1.49 2.55
N THR A 161 -16.11 -2.34 1.77
CA THR A 161 -16.96 -3.39 2.32
C THR A 161 -16.16 -4.45 3.07
N ARG A 162 -14.96 -4.75 2.59
CA ARG A 162 -14.06 -5.68 3.27
C ARG A 162 -13.54 -5.10 4.58
N SER A 163 -13.16 -3.84 4.61
CA SER A 163 -12.71 -3.16 5.84
C SER A 163 -13.83 -3.11 6.89
N ILE A 164 -15.07 -2.76 6.50
CA ILE A 164 -16.23 -2.83 7.39
C ILE A 164 -16.39 -4.24 7.97
N ALA A 165 -16.30 -5.27 7.13
CA ALA A 165 -16.43 -6.64 7.59
C ALA A 165 -15.30 -7.04 8.57
N ASP A 166 -14.10 -6.58 8.36
CA ASP A 166 -12.95 -6.96 9.18
C ASP A 166 -12.80 -6.15 10.48
N GLN A 167 -13.30 -4.90 10.54
CA GLN A 167 -12.96 -3.95 11.63
C GLN A 167 -14.16 -3.30 12.31
N ALA A 168 -15.38 -3.36 11.75
CA ALA A 168 -16.52 -2.62 12.28
C ALA A 168 -17.07 -3.17 13.60
N ARG A 169 -16.76 -4.42 13.96
CA ARG A 169 -17.27 -5.06 15.18
C ARG A 169 -16.21 -5.14 16.27
N THR A 170 -16.62 -4.86 17.51
CA THR A 170 -15.77 -5.02 18.71
C THR A 170 -15.23 -6.45 18.83
N ILE A 171 -16.09 -7.46 18.57
CA ILE A 171 -15.68 -8.85 18.46
C ILE A 171 -15.65 -9.20 16.98
N ARG A 172 -14.44 -9.41 16.45
CA ARG A 172 -14.22 -9.71 15.03
C ARG A 172 -14.93 -11.01 14.61
N ILE A 173 -15.65 -10.93 13.51
CA ILE A 173 -16.34 -12.07 12.87
C ILE A 173 -15.72 -12.31 11.49
N PRO A 174 -15.47 -13.58 11.09
CA PRO A 174 -14.96 -13.89 9.76
C PRO A 174 -15.88 -13.37 8.64
N VAL A 175 -15.31 -12.92 7.52
CA VAL A 175 -16.04 -12.28 6.41
C VAL A 175 -17.19 -13.15 5.87
N HIS A 176 -16.98 -14.46 5.70
CA HIS A 176 -18.03 -15.38 5.20
C HIS A 176 -19.22 -15.49 6.16
N MET A 177 -19.02 -15.29 7.47
CA MET A 177 -20.11 -15.25 8.44
C MET A 177 -20.90 -13.95 8.34
N ILE A 178 -20.23 -12.83 8.10
CA ILE A 178 -20.87 -11.53 7.88
C ILE A 178 -21.70 -11.55 6.59
N GLU A 179 -21.20 -12.17 5.53
CA GLU A 179 -21.98 -12.40 4.31
C GLU A 179 -23.24 -13.21 4.58
N THR A 180 -23.14 -14.26 5.41
CA THR A 180 -24.28 -15.07 5.81
C THR A 180 -25.28 -14.25 6.66
N ILE A 181 -24.81 -13.45 7.61
CA ILE A 181 -25.63 -12.53 8.41
C ILE A 181 -26.37 -11.56 7.49
N ASN A 182 -25.65 -10.92 6.55
CA ASN A 182 -26.24 -9.99 5.59
C ASN A 182 -27.32 -10.66 4.71
N LYS A 183 -27.11 -11.93 4.32
CA LYS A 183 -28.09 -12.70 3.57
C LYS A 183 -29.34 -12.95 4.40
N ILE A 184 -29.19 -13.36 5.67
CA ILE A 184 -30.31 -13.54 6.61
C ILE A 184 -31.08 -12.22 6.78
N VAL A 185 -30.40 -11.12 7.09
CA VAL A 185 -31.03 -9.80 7.30
C VAL A 185 -31.81 -9.34 6.07
N ARG A 186 -31.27 -9.54 4.86
CA ARG A 186 -31.99 -9.20 3.61
C ARG A 186 -33.26 -10.05 3.46
N THR A 187 -33.15 -11.35 3.69
CA THR A 187 -34.30 -12.28 3.59
C THR A 187 -35.34 -11.98 4.65
N THR A 188 -34.93 -11.63 5.89
CA THR A 188 -35.85 -11.20 6.95
C THR A 188 -36.64 -9.97 6.51
N ARG A 189 -35.98 -8.93 5.96
CA ARG A 189 -36.67 -7.73 5.47
C ARG A 189 -37.62 -8.02 4.31
N GLN A 190 -37.24 -8.94 3.43
CA GLN A 190 -38.07 -9.34 2.31
C GLN A 190 -39.35 -10.06 2.78
N ILE A 191 -39.21 -11.04 3.68
CA ILE A 191 -40.34 -11.78 4.27
C ILE A 191 -41.23 -10.83 5.08
N MET A 192 -40.64 -9.92 5.85
CA MET A 192 -41.37 -8.91 6.60
C MET A 192 -42.22 -8.00 5.70
N SER A 193 -41.69 -7.65 4.52
CA SER A 193 -42.44 -6.88 3.51
C SER A 193 -43.57 -7.71 2.85
N GLU A 194 -43.41 -9.05 2.71
CA GLU A 194 -44.40 -9.94 2.10
C GLU A 194 -45.52 -10.32 3.08
N ILE A 195 -45.17 -10.58 4.35
CA ILE A 195 -46.11 -11.17 5.35
C ILE A 195 -46.53 -10.16 6.44
N GLY A 196 -45.81 -9.04 6.58
CA GLY A 196 -46.12 -7.99 7.60
C GLY A 196 -45.66 -8.32 9.02
N ARG A 197 -44.97 -9.43 9.29
CA ARG A 197 -44.41 -9.85 10.58
C ARG A 197 -42.98 -10.35 10.44
N GLU A 198 -42.25 -10.41 11.53
CA GLU A 198 -40.92 -11.03 11.56
C GLU A 198 -41.01 -12.54 11.27
N PRO A 199 -40.13 -13.05 10.40
CA PRO A 199 -40.09 -14.47 10.07
C PRO A 199 -39.54 -15.31 11.23
N THR A 200 -40.08 -16.51 11.41
CA THR A 200 -39.51 -17.50 12.30
C THR A 200 -38.19 -18.07 11.75
N PRO A 201 -37.29 -18.61 12.63
CA PRO A 201 -36.07 -19.25 12.18
C PRO A 201 -36.30 -20.41 11.17
N ASN A 202 -37.44 -21.09 11.23
CA ASN A 202 -37.82 -22.17 10.30
C ASN A 202 -38.09 -21.58 8.89
N GLU A 203 -38.92 -20.54 8.81
CA GLU A 203 -39.20 -19.84 7.55
C GLU A 203 -37.92 -19.27 6.88
N LEU A 204 -36.98 -18.78 7.69
CA LEU A 204 -35.68 -18.36 7.19
C LEU A 204 -34.83 -19.51 6.67
N ALA A 205 -34.85 -20.65 7.38
CA ALA A 205 -34.12 -21.85 6.98
C ALA A 205 -34.63 -22.39 5.61
N ASP A 206 -35.94 -22.45 5.45
CA ASP A 206 -36.59 -22.92 4.22
C ASP A 206 -36.30 -21.96 3.05
N ARG A 207 -36.45 -20.65 3.23
CA ARG A 207 -36.21 -19.63 2.19
C ARG A 207 -34.75 -19.55 1.76
N LEU A 208 -33.82 -19.77 2.71
CA LEU A 208 -32.36 -19.70 2.47
C LEU A 208 -31.75 -21.04 2.05
N HIS A 209 -32.52 -22.12 2.12
CA HIS A 209 -32.05 -23.51 1.92
C HIS A 209 -30.86 -23.85 2.83
N MET A 210 -30.99 -23.48 4.13
CA MET A 210 -29.94 -23.69 5.14
C MET A 210 -30.48 -24.50 6.31
N PRO A 211 -29.63 -25.32 6.97
CA PRO A 211 -30.03 -26.03 8.19
C PRO A 211 -30.48 -25.05 9.28
N LEU A 212 -31.58 -25.39 9.96
CA LEU A 212 -32.17 -24.58 11.05
C LEU A 212 -31.14 -24.24 12.15
N ASP A 213 -30.31 -25.19 12.54
CA ASP A 213 -29.31 -25.02 13.59
C ASP A 213 -28.26 -23.98 13.16
N LYS A 214 -27.90 -23.94 11.88
CA LYS A 214 -27.00 -22.93 11.34
C LYS A 214 -27.62 -21.55 11.39
N VAL A 215 -28.90 -21.41 11.03
CA VAL A 215 -29.63 -20.13 11.11
C VAL A 215 -29.67 -19.62 12.54
N LYS A 216 -30.03 -20.48 13.51
CA LYS A 216 -30.05 -20.13 14.94
C LYS A 216 -28.68 -19.69 15.47
N LYS A 217 -27.60 -20.42 15.09
CA LYS A 217 -26.23 -20.05 15.47
C LYS A 217 -25.83 -18.70 14.90
N VAL A 218 -26.12 -18.44 13.62
CA VAL A 218 -25.79 -17.16 12.97
C VAL A 218 -26.55 -16.00 13.59
N LEU A 219 -27.85 -16.17 13.90
CA LEU A 219 -28.64 -15.14 14.58
C LEU A 219 -28.09 -14.82 15.99
N LYS A 220 -27.56 -15.81 16.71
CA LYS A 220 -26.92 -15.61 18.01
C LYS A 220 -25.61 -14.84 17.89
N ILE A 221 -24.78 -15.16 16.89
CA ILE A 221 -23.50 -14.48 16.62
C ILE A 221 -23.71 -13.05 16.08
N ALA A 222 -24.84 -12.81 15.40
CA ALA A 222 -25.15 -11.49 14.81
C ALA A 222 -25.38 -10.39 15.85
N LYS A 223 -25.68 -10.73 17.10
CA LYS A 223 -25.89 -9.76 18.20
C LYS A 223 -24.60 -8.97 18.47
N GLU A 224 -24.78 -7.69 18.75
CA GLU A 224 -23.67 -6.80 19.17
C GLU A 224 -23.59 -6.76 20.71
N PRO A 225 -22.38 -6.60 21.29
CA PRO A 225 -22.23 -6.40 22.71
C PRO A 225 -22.86 -5.07 23.15
N ILE A 226 -23.40 -5.04 24.34
CA ILE A 226 -23.98 -3.85 24.96
C ILE A 226 -22.88 -3.15 25.75
N SER A 227 -22.87 -1.81 25.76
CA SER A 227 -21.92 -1.06 26.58
C SER A 227 -22.26 -1.17 28.08
N LEU A 228 -21.24 -1.29 28.90
CA LEU A 228 -21.35 -1.24 30.34
C LEU A 228 -21.79 0.15 30.85
N GLU A 229 -21.56 1.19 30.10
CA GLU A 229 -21.97 2.57 30.39
C GLU A 229 -23.42 2.85 29.99
N THR A 230 -24.16 1.84 29.51
CA THR A 230 -25.57 2.02 29.15
C THR A 230 -26.37 2.33 30.42
N PRO A 231 -27.11 3.48 30.49
CA PRO A 231 -27.91 3.83 31.66
C PRO A 231 -29.05 2.82 31.88
N VAL A 232 -29.29 2.45 33.12
CA VAL A 232 -30.33 1.49 33.53
C VAL A 232 -31.27 2.21 34.50
N GLY A 233 -32.54 2.32 34.13
CA GLY A 233 -33.57 3.01 34.94
C GLY A 233 -33.71 4.50 34.62
N ASP A 234 -34.53 5.20 35.44
CA ASP A 234 -34.83 6.63 35.29
C ASP A 234 -33.80 7.54 36.02
N GLU A 235 -32.87 6.95 36.76
CA GLU A 235 -31.84 7.68 37.52
C GLU A 235 -30.59 7.85 36.65
N GLU A 236 -30.15 9.10 36.48
CA GLU A 236 -29.01 9.45 35.60
C GLU A 236 -27.64 8.83 36.04
N ASP A 237 -27.53 8.36 37.26
CA ASP A 237 -26.26 7.90 37.88
C ASP A 237 -26.04 6.40 37.85
N SER A 238 -26.99 5.56 37.37
CA SER A 238 -26.83 4.11 37.36
C SER A 238 -26.55 3.54 35.97
N SER A 239 -25.43 2.84 35.82
CA SER A 239 -24.99 2.19 34.60
C SER A 239 -25.17 0.66 34.67
N LEU A 240 -25.23 0.00 33.49
CA LEU A 240 -25.32 -1.48 33.45
C LEU A 240 -24.11 -2.14 34.15
N GLY A 241 -22.94 -1.47 34.13
CA GLY A 241 -21.72 -1.95 34.79
C GLY A 241 -21.85 -2.06 36.33
N ASP A 242 -22.71 -1.25 36.92
CA ASP A 242 -22.91 -1.25 38.38
C ASP A 242 -23.71 -2.47 38.89
N PHE A 243 -24.37 -3.19 37.99
CA PHE A 243 -25.19 -4.37 38.27
C PHE A 243 -24.51 -5.70 37.92
N ILE A 244 -23.28 -5.70 37.41
CA ILE A 244 -22.49 -6.87 37.04
C ILE A 244 -21.31 -7.04 37.98
#